data_b8334262433a47e226edb5bd0111bba2
#
_entry.id   b8334262433a47e226edb5bd0111bba2
#
_cell.length_a   1.000
_cell.length_b   1.000
_cell.length_c   1.000
_cell.angle_alpha   90.00
_cell.angle_beta   90.00
_cell.angle_gamma   90.00
#
_symmetry.space_group_name_H-M   'P 1'
#
loop_
_entity.id
_entity.type
_entity.pdbx_description
1 polymer ?
#
loop_
_entity_poly.entity_id
_entity_poly.type
_entity_poly.pdbx_seq_one_letter_code
_entity_poly.pdbx_strand_id
1 'polypeptide(L)'
;RDGLFLRMGDADWQAVLDVNLTAAMRLARGVLRGMMKARWGRIVNITSVVGATGNPGQANYVAAKAGLTGLTKALAAEVASRGITANCVAPGFIETAMTDKLDEAQRARILAQVPIGRMGAPGDVAAAVLYLASPGAGYVTGATLHVNGGMAMV
;
A
#
# COMPACT_ATOMS: atom_id res chain seq x y z
N ARG A 1 -7.73 14.67 0.32
CA ARG A 1 -7.29 15.86 1.09
C ARG A 1 -5.85 16.22 0.72
N ASP A 2 -5.66 16.41 -0.59
CA ASP A 2 -4.38 16.79 -1.14
C ASP A 2 -4.22 18.33 -1.06
N GLY A 3 -2.98 18.79 -0.90
CA GLY A 3 -2.65 20.21 -0.84
C GLY A 3 -1.15 20.42 -0.72
N LEU A 4 -0.67 21.57 -1.20
CA LEU A 4 0.75 21.92 -1.05
C LEU A 4 1.12 21.98 0.44
N PHE A 5 2.30 21.48 0.78
CA PHE A 5 2.75 21.30 2.17
C PHE A 5 2.59 22.56 3.02
N LEU A 6 2.92 23.73 2.47
CA LEU A 6 2.78 25.01 3.18
C LEU A 6 1.34 25.35 3.57
N ARG A 7 0.34 24.80 2.87
CA ARG A 7 -1.08 25.09 3.08
C ARG A 7 -1.84 23.90 3.72
N MET A 8 -1.14 22.80 4.01
CA MET A 8 -1.73 21.59 4.58
C MET A 8 -2.07 21.85 6.04
N GLY A 9 -3.36 21.79 6.37
CA GLY A 9 -3.82 21.95 7.75
C GLY A 9 -3.62 20.68 8.59
N ASP A 10 -3.38 20.86 9.88
CA ASP A 10 -3.19 19.75 10.83
C ASP A 10 -4.36 18.76 10.83
N ALA A 11 -5.60 19.28 10.68
CA ALA A 11 -6.79 18.42 10.62
C ALA A 11 -6.81 17.51 9.38
N ASP A 12 -6.37 18.02 8.22
CA ASP A 12 -6.28 17.21 6.99
C ASP A 12 -5.13 16.21 7.07
N TRP A 13 -4.00 16.62 7.64
CA TRP A 13 -2.89 15.73 7.96
C TRP A 13 -3.36 14.56 8.82
N GLN A 14 -3.95 14.85 9.98
CA GLN A 14 -4.38 13.83 10.94
C GLN A 14 -5.43 12.89 10.36
N ALA A 15 -6.43 13.43 9.64
CA ALA A 15 -7.48 12.62 9.04
C ALA A 15 -6.93 11.60 8.01
N VAL A 16 -5.91 11.98 7.24
CA VAL A 16 -5.27 11.06 6.27
C VAL A 16 -4.45 9.99 6.99
N LEU A 17 -3.70 10.34 8.03
CA LEU A 17 -2.99 9.37 8.86
C LEU A 17 -3.95 8.39 9.56
N ASP A 18 -5.05 8.88 10.09
CA ASP A 18 -6.02 8.04 10.79
C ASP A 18 -6.61 6.96 9.89
N VAL A 19 -6.98 7.32 8.66
CA VAL A 19 -7.56 6.36 7.70
C VAL A 19 -6.50 5.43 7.10
N ASN A 20 -5.33 5.95 6.72
CA ASN A 20 -4.36 5.19 5.91
C ASN A 20 -3.27 4.48 6.72
N LEU A 21 -3.07 4.83 7.97
CA LEU A 21 -2.06 4.23 8.85
C LEU A 21 -2.65 3.71 10.16
N THR A 22 -3.31 4.58 10.93
CA THR A 22 -3.81 4.22 12.25
C THR A 22 -4.88 3.14 12.19
N ALA A 23 -5.79 3.21 11.21
CA ALA A 23 -6.82 2.18 11.02
C ALA A 23 -6.20 0.81 10.72
N ALA A 24 -5.21 0.74 9.83
CA ALA A 24 -4.50 -0.50 9.51
C ALA A 24 -3.81 -1.10 10.74
N MET A 25 -3.15 -0.27 11.54
CA MET A 25 -2.55 -0.70 12.82
C MET A 25 -3.59 -1.28 13.78
N ARG A 26 -4.74 -0.61 13.94
CA ARG A 26 -5.80 -1.06 14.82
C ARG A 26 -6.39 -2.39 14.37
N LEU A 27 -6.64 -2.56 13.07
CA LEU A 27 -7.16 -3.80 12.48
C LEU A 27 -6.16 -4.95 12.66
N ALA A 28 -4.90 -4.74 12.32
CA ALA A 28 -3.84 -5.74 12.49
C ALA A 28 -3.76 -6.20 13.95
N ARG A 29 -3.70 -5.26 14.90
CA ARG A 29 -3.68 -5.56 16.33
C ARG A 29 -4.91 -6.33 16.80
N GLY A 30 -6.09 -6.02 16.25
CA GLY A 30 -7.34 -6.68 16.61
C GLY A 30 -7.38 -8.16 16.24
N VAL A 31 -6.80 -8.54 15.08
CA VAL A 31 -6.80 -9.94 14.60
C VAL A 31 -5.62 -10.76 15.11
N LEU A 32 -4.55 -10.08 15.55
CA LEU A 32 -3.25 -10.71 15.83
C LEU A 32 -3.32 -11.79 16.90
N ARG A 33 -4.08 -11.57 17.98
CA ARG A 33 -4.25 -12.56 19.07
C ARG A 33 -4.81 -13.88 18.57
N GLY A 34 -5.81 -13.83 17.68
CA GLY A 34 -6.39 -15.02 17.07
C GLY A 34 -5.40 -15.75 16.16
N MET A 35 -4.67 -15.00 15.33
CA MET A 35 -3.64 -15.54 14.44
C MET A 35 -2.49 -16.20 15.23
N MET A 36 -2.04 -15.58 16.32
CA MET A 36 -1.00 -16.14 17.20
C MET A 36 -1.45 -17.45 17.85
N LYS A 37 -2.73 -17.54 18.29
CA LYS A 37 -3.30 -18.77 18.85
C LYS A 37 -3.39 -19.87 17.79
N ALA A 38 -3.79 -19.52 16.57
CA ALA A 38 -3.88 -20.45 15.45
C ALA A 38 -2.51 -20.87 14.89
N ARG A 39 -1.43 -20.14 15.23
CA ARG A 39 -0.09 -20.25 14.63
C ARG A 39 -0.13 -20.17 13.10
N TRP A 40 -1.02 -19.35 12.60
CA TRP A 40 -1.20 -19.06 11.19
C TRP A 40 -1.85 -17.69 11.00
N GLY A 41 -1.37 -16.93 10.06
CA GLY A 41 -1.97 -15.65 9.67
C GLY A 41 -1.30 -15.03 8.44
N ARG A 42 -2.07 -14.21 7.76
CA ARG A 42 -1.61 -13.43 6.61
C ARG A 42 -2.15 -12.00 6.74
N ILE A 43 -1.25 -11.04 6.87
CA ILE A 43 -1.57 -9.62 6.89
C ILE A 43 -1.02 -9.01 5.61
N VAL A 44 -1.89 -8.44 4.79
CA VAL A 44 -1.52 -7.78 3.54
C VAL A 44 -2.01 -6.34 3.59
N ASN A 45 -1.10 -5.40 3.71
CA ASN A 45 -1.39 -3.98 3.74
C ASN A 45 -1.26 -3.38 2.33
N ILE A 46 -2.27 -2.61 1.92
CA ILE A 46 -2.23 -1.91 0.64
C ILE A 46 -1.58 -0.54 0.85
N THR A 47 -0.35 -0.42 0.36
CA THR A 47 0.42 0.82 0.38
C THR A 47 0.22 1.60 -0.93
N SER A 48 1.23 2.21 -1.47
CA SER A 48 1.19 2.89 -2.77
C SER A 48 2.61 3.10 -3.28
N VAL A 49 2.77 3.18 -4.59
CA VAL A 49 4.03 3.59 -5.23
C VAL A 49 4.54 4.92 -4.68
N VAL A 50 3.65 5.88 -4.41
CA VAL A 50 4.03 7.21 -3.89
C VAL A 50 4.59 7.16 -2.47
N GLY A 51 4.33 6.11 -1.70
CA GLY A 51 4.98 5.88 -0.42
C GLY A 51 6.50 5.67 -0.53
N ALA A 52 6.98 5.22 -1.70
CA ALA A 52 8.40 5.06 -1.99
C ALA A 52 8.98 6.25 -2.76
N THR A 53 8.22 6.82 -3.72
CA THR A 53 8.72 7.87 -4.63
C THR A 53 8.47 9.30 -4.13
N GLY A 54 7.49 9.48 -3.25
CA GLY A 54 6.92 10.79 -2.96
C GLY A 54 5.97 11.27 -4.07
N ASN A 55 5.15 12.28 -3.73
CA ASN A 55 4.32 12.99 -4.72
C ASN A 55 4.00 14.40 -4.20
N PRO A 56 4.28 15.46 -4.96
CA PRO A 56 3.95 16.83 -4.57
C PRO A 56 2.46 16.97 -4.24
N GLY A 57 2.15 17.67 -3.15
CA GLY A 57 0.76 17.88 -2.70
C GLY A 57 0.14 16.73 -1.89
N GLN A 58 0.88 15.64 -1.67
CA GLN A 58 0.38 14.46 -0.94
C GLN A 58 1.26 14.08 0.26
N ALA A 59 1.88 15.04 0.93
CA ALA A 59 2.82 14.76 2.02
C ALA A 59 2.20 13.89 3.13
N ASN A 60 0.94 14.14 3.51
CA ASN A 60 0.18 13.35 4.48
C ASN A 60 -0.04 11.90 4.00
N TYR A 61 -0.47 11.72 2.76
CA TYR A 61 -0.73 10.40 2.18
C TYR A 61 0.58 9.60 1.99
N VAL A 62 1.62 10.26 1.49
CA VAL A 62 2.97 9.68 1.34
C VAL A 62 3.51 9.24 2.71
N ALA A 63 3.43 10.09 3.72
CA ALA A 63 3.86 9.77 5.09
C ALA A 63 3.09 8.56 5.65
N ALA A 64 1.75 8.52 5.45
CA ALA A 64 0.93 7.41 5.90
C ALA A 64 1.30 6.09 5.20
N LYS A 65 1.50 6.10 3.88
CA LYS A 65 1.82 4.89 3.10
C LYS A 65 3.26 4.41 3.34
N ALA A 66 4.21 5.32 3.50
CA ALA A 66 5.57 4.99 3.93
C ALA A 66 5.59 4.43 5.36
N GLY A 67 4.86 5.06 6.28
CA GLY A 67 4.70 4.59 7.66
C GLY A 67 4.05 3.21 7.73
N LEU A 68 3.07 2.91 6.87
CA LEU A 68 2.44 1.60 6.78
C LEU A 68 3.43 0.52 6.33
N THR A 69 4.34 0.84 5.43
CA THR A 69 5.43 -0.06 5.02
C THR A 69 6.36 -0.36 6.20
N GLY A 70 6.77 0.67 6.96
CA GLY A 70 7.58 0.51 8.17
C GLY A 70 6.88 -0.31 9.25
N LEU A 71 5.60 -0.02 9.53
CA LEU A 71 4.76 -0.78 10.45
C LEU A 71 4.70 -2.27 10.05
N THR A 72 4.51 -2.55 8.77
CA THR A 72 4.43 -3.92 8.25
C THR A 72 5.73 -4.69 8.49
N LYS A 73 6.88 -4.07 8.26
CA LYS A 73 8.20 -4.68 8.52
C LYS A 73 8.41 -4.98 10.00
N ALA A 74 8.08 -4.04 10.89
CA ALA A 74 8.18 -4.25 12.34
C ALA A 74 7.29 -5.41 12.78
N LEU A 75 6.03 -5.41 12.35
CA LEU A 75 5.08 -6.49 12.65
C LEU A 75 5.57 -7.84 12.13
N ALA A 76 6.08 -7.88 10.89
CA ALA A 76 6.62 -9.10 10.30
C ALA A 76 7.72 -9.72 11.17
N ALA A 77 8.65 -8.91 11.66
CA ALA A 77 9.72 -9.36 12.53
C ALA A 77 9.20 -9.93 13.86
N GLU A 78 8.17 -9.30 14.44
CA GLU A 78 7.61 -9.74 15.72
C GLU A 78 6.86 -11.08 15.64
N VAL A 79 6.17 -11.37 14.51
CA VAL A 79 5.22 -12.47 14.44
C VAL A 79 5.65 -13.64 13.56
N ALA A 80 6.77 -13.54 12.85
CA ALA A 80 7.25 -14.56 11.92
C ALA A 80 7.38 -15.94 12.59
N SER A 81 7.91 -16.01 13.82
CA SER A 81 8.07 -17.25 14.58
C SER A 81 6.73 -17.94 14.95
N ARG A 82 5.62 -17.25 14.72
CA ARG A 82 4.26 -17.76 14.96
C ARG A 82 3.55 -18.24 13.71
N GLY A 83 4.25 -18.37 12.58
CA GLY A 83 3.67 -18.77 11.31
C GLY A 83 2.79 -17.69 10.66
N ILE A 84 2.97 -16.43 11.09
CA ILE A 84 2.22 -15.28 10.58
C ILE A 84 3.16 -14.48 9.66
N THR A 85 2.68 -14.12 8.47
CA THR A 85 3.39 -13.19 7.59
C THR A 85 2.67 -11.85 7.50
N ALA A 86 3.44 -10.79 7.39
CA ALA A 86 2.92 -9.43 7.15
C ALA A 86 3.67 -8.81 5.96
N ASN A 87 2.95 -8.42 4.93
CA ASN A 87 3.51 -7.90 3.69
C ASN A 87 2.73 -6.69 3.18
N CYS A 88 3.32 -5.97 2.26
CA CYS A 88 2.68 -4.87 1.55
C CYS A 88 2.45 -5.21 0.08
N VAL A 89 1.37 -4.70 -0.49
CA VAL A 89 1.20 -4.51 -1.93
C VAL A 89 1.23 -3.01 -2.19
N ALA A 90 2.08 -2.57 -3.13
CA ALA A 90 2.23 -1.16 -3.51
C ALA A 90 1.75 -0.96 -4.95
N PRO A 91 0.47 -0.61 -5.16
CA PRO A 91 -0.05 -0.32 -6.49
C PRO A 91 0.53 0.98 -7.05
N GLY A 92 0.67 1.04 -8.38
CA GLY A 92 0.84 2.26 -9.13
C GLY A 92 -0.50 2.90 -9.49
N PHE A 93 -0.62 3.40 -10.72
CA PHE A 93 -1.89 3.89 -11.25
C PHE A 93 -2.78 2.73 -11.70
N ILE A 94 -3.93 2.59 -11.03
CA ILE A 94 -4.91 1.53 -11.25
C ILE A 94 -6.20 2.15 -11.81
N GLU A 95 -6.76 1.52 -12.83
CA GLU A 95 -8.06 1.92 -13.40
C GLU A 95 -9.16 1.78 -12.35
N THR A 96 -9.84 2.87 -12.08
CA THR A 96 -10.94 2.97 -11.10
C THR A 96 -11.91 4.05 -11.57
N ALA A 97 -13.10 4.12 -10.98
CA ALA A 97 -14.06 5.19 -11.26
C ALA A 97 -13.48 6.62 -11.05
N MET A 98 -12.39 6.76 -10.30
CA MET A 98 -11.67 8.04 -10.16
C MET A 98 -10.79 8.34 -11.38
N THR A 99 -10.12 7.34 -11.94
CA THR A 99 -9.28 7.51 -13.14
C THR A 99 -10.10 7.66 -14.42
N ASP A 100 -11.35 7.20 -14.44
CA ASP A 100 -12.27 7.39 -15.57
C ASP A 100 -12.64 8.86 -15.81
N LYS A 101 -12.45 9.71 -14.78
CA LYS A 101 -12.69 11.16 -14.83
C LYS A 101 -11.51 11.97 -15.36
N LEU A 102 -10.37 11.33 -15.58
CA LEU A 102 -9.18 11.99 -16.12
C LEU A 102 -9.38 12.33 -17.59
N ASP A 103 -9.01 13.54 -17.98
CA ASP A 103 -8.95 13.92 -19.38
C ASP A 103 -7.79 13.17 -20.10
N GLU A 104 -7.83 13.22 -21.42
CA GLU A 104 -6.89 12.51 -22.28
C GLU A 104 -5.43 12.96 -22.05
N ALA A 105 -5.20 14.25 -21.80
CA ALA A 105 -3.88 14.79 -21.54
C ALA A 105 -3.32 14.32 -20.18
N GLN A 106 -4.18 14.28 -19.16
CA GLN A 106 -3.82 13.75 -17.85
C GLN A 106 -3.50 12.25 -17.94
N ARG A 107 -4.34 11.49 -18.66
CA ARG A 107 -4.12 10.06 -18.89
C ARG A 107 -2.80 9.80 -19.62
N ALA A 108 -2.50 10.56 -20.67
CA ALA A 108 -1.25 10.44 -21.41
C ALA A 108 -0.02 10.73 -20.54
N ARG A 109 -0.08 11.75 -19.66
CA ARG A 109 1.00 12.06 -18.72
C ARG A 109 1.26 10.93 -17.73
N ILE A 110 0.20 10.27 -17.24
CA ILE A 110 0.32 9.12 -16.36
C ILE A 110 0.96 7.95 -17.10
N LEU A 111 0.45 7.63 -18.30
CA LEU A 111 0.96 6.53 -19.12
C LEU A 111 2.43 6.70 -19.50
N ALA A 112 2.88 7.93 -19.71
CA ALA A 112 4.29 8.23 -19.97
C ALA A 112 5.23 7.85 -18.80
N GLN A 113 4.69 7.69 -17.59
CA GLN A 113 5.44 7.27 -16.41
C GLN A 113 5.37 5.74 -16.15
N VAL A 114 4.60 5.01 -16.94
CA VAL A 114 4.38 3.56 -16.75
C VAL A 114 5.07 2.79 -17.87
N PRO A 115 6.25 2.19 -17.63
CA PRO A 115 7.01 1.48 -18.67
C PRO A 115 6.23 0.40 -19.41
N ILE A 116 5.31 -0.30 -18.73
CA ILE A 116 4.48 -1.35 -19.36
C ILE A 116 3.42 -0.78 -20.33
N GLY A 117 3.23 0.55 -20.38
CA GLY A 117 2.40 1.25 -21.36
C GLY A 117 0.89 1.21 -21.12
N ARG A 118 0.44 0.69 -19.97
CA ARG A 118 -0.98 0.72 -19.56
C ARG A 118 -1.13 1.02 -18.08
N MET A 119 -2.29 1.49 -17.67
CA MET A 119 -2.67 1.48 -16.26
C MET A 119 -2.88 0.03 -15.80
N GLY A 120 -2.69 -0.21 -14.51
CA GLY A 120 -3.02 -1.49 -13.91
C GLY A 120 -4.54 -1.66 -13.78
N ALA A 121 -5.02 -2.87 -13.88
CA ALA A 121 -6.39 -3.22 -13.54
C ALA A 121 -6.49 -3.61 -12.05
N PRO A 122 -7.66 -3.50 -11.40
CA PRO A 122 -7.88 -4.03 -10.05
C PRO A 122 -7.47 -5.49 -9.91
N GLY A 123 -7.64 -6.30 -10.96
CA GLY A 123 -7.20 -7.69 -11.02
C GLY A 123 -5.69 -7.88 -10.88
N ASP A 124 -4.87 -6.93 -11.37
CA ASP A 124 -3.42 -6.99 -11.21
C ASP A 124 -3.02 -6.90 -9.72
N VAL A 125 -3.71 -6.04 -8.97
CA VAL A 125 -3.51 -5.89 -7.52
C VAL A 125 -4.07 -7.10 -6.76
N ALA A 126 -5.25 -7.58 -7.15
CA ALA A 126 -5.90 -8.73 -6.51
C ALA A 126 -5.05 -10.01 -6.62
N ALA A 127 -4.39 -10.23 -7.76
CA ALA A 127 -3.49 -11.37 -7.96
C ALA A 127 -2.30 -11.33 -6.98
N ALA A 128 -1.72 -10.15 -6.76
CA ALA A 128 -0.64 -9.96 -5.79
C ALA A 128 -1.11 -10.24 -4.34
N VAL A 129 -2.30 -9.74 -3.98
CA VAL A 129 -2.91 -10.01 -2.66
C VAL A 129 -3.18 -11.50 -2.49
N LEU A 130 -3.76 -12.15 -3.50
CA LEU A 130 -4.04 -13.59 -3.47
C LEU A 130 -2.78 -14.42 -3.25
N TYR A 131 -1.69 -14.09 -3.96
CA TYR A 131 -0.40 -14.75 -3.74
C TYR A 131 0.07 -14.58 -2.30
N LEU A 132 0.14 -13.35 -1.77
CA LEU A 132 0.64 -13.09 -0.41
C LEU A 132 -0.28 -13.67 0.68
N ALA A 133 -1.57 -13.85 0.40
CA ALA A 133 -2.52 -14.47 1.32
C ALA A 133 -2.47 -16.00 1.29
N SER A 134 -1.85 -16.61 0.28
CA SER A 134 -1.80 -18.04 0.08
C SER A 134 -0.79 -18.75 1.01
N PRO A 135 -0.93 -20.08 1.20
CA PRO A 135 0.10 -20.89 1.87
C PRO A 135 1.45 -20.83 1.17
N GLY A 136 1.46 -20.69 -0.18
CA GLY A 136 2.68 -20.63 -0.99
C GLY A 136 3.59 -19.44 -0.69
N ALA A 137 3.05 -18.36 -0.09
CA ALA A 137 3.82 -17.21 0.35
C ALA A 137 4.32 -17.34 1.82
N GLY A 138 4.34 -18.54 2.39
CA GLY A 138 4.70 -18.77 3.79
C GLY A 138 6.13 -18.36 4.19
N TYR A 139 7.03 -18.20 3.21
CA TYR A 139 8.41 -17.74 3.44
C TYR A 139 8.63 -16.28 3.02
N VAL A 140 7.55 -15.56 2.65
CA VAL A 140 7.57 -14.14 2.27
C VAL A 140 6.97 -13.33 3.40
N THR A 141 7.79 -12.55 4.10
CA THR A 141 7.34 -11.64 5.17
C THR A 141 8.18 -10.37 5.22
N GLY A 142 7.59 -9.25 5.58
CA GLY A 142 8.23 -7.93 5.58
C GLY A 142 8.47 -7.35 4.18
N ALA A 143 8.01 -8.02 3.14
CA ALA A 143 8.22 -7.62 1.74
C ALA A 143 7.17 -6.59 1.29
N THR A 144 7.55 -5.80 0.28
CA THR A 144 6.60 -4.97 -0.48
C THR A 144 6.59 -5.47 -1.93
N LEU A 145 5.44 -5.96 -2.36
CA LEU A 145 5.22 -6.37 -3.75
C LEU A 145 4.71 -5.17 -4.55
N HIS A 146 5.55 -4.67 -5.44
CA HIS A 146 5.25 -3.53 -6.30
C HIS A 146 4.42 -3.97 -7.50
N VAL A 147 3.21 -3.38 -7.64
CA VAL A 147 2.27 -3.65 -8.75
C VAL A 147 2.01 -2.33 -9.46
N ASN A 148 3.01 -1.84 -10.20
CA ASN A 148 3.02 -0.48 -10.71
C ASN A 148 3.47 -0.34 -12.18
N GLY A 149 3.58 -1.45 -12.91
CA GLY A 149 3.97 -1.44 -14.32
C GLY A 149 5.37 -0.88 -14.59
N GLY A 150 6.24 -0.90 -13.57
CA GLY A 150 7.61 -0.37 -13.67
C GLY A 150 7.76 1.10 -13.33
N MET A 151 6.71 1.79 -12.85
CA MET A 151 6.79 3.20 -12.42
C MET A 151 7.88 3.46 -11.38
N ALA A 152 8.07 2.51 -10.47
CA ALA A 152 9.12 2.57 -9.46
C ALA A 152 9.72 1.16 -9.31
N MET A 153 11.02 1.08 -9.53
CA MET A 153 11.83 -0.14 -9.38
C MET A 153 12.72 0.06 -8.16
N VAL A 154 12.18 -0.27 -6.97
CA VAL A 154 12.80 -0.04 -5.66
C VAL A 154 12.86 -1.31 -4.83
#